data_867d9c9456fe6ca71f5eb7b9372a4205
#
_entry.id   867d9c9456fe6ca71f5eb7b9372a4205
#
_cell.length_a   1.000
_cell.length_b   1.000
_cell.length_c   1.000
_cell.angle_alpha   90.00
_cell.angle_beta   90.00
_cell.angle_gamma   90.00
#
_symmetry.space_group_name_H-M   'P 1'
#
loop_
_entity.id
_entity.type
_entity.pdbx_description
1 polymer ?
#
loop_
_entity_poly.entity_id
_entity_poly.type
_entity_poly.pdbx_seq_one_letter_code
_entity_poly.pdbx_strand_id
1 'polypeptide(L)'
;AEDGIRDQPRSRGLGDVYKRQDIHMVPERSNTVKVIVLFDVGGSMDPYIKLCEELFSAIKTEFKHLEYFYFHNCIYESVWKDNSRRSQERILVQDIINKYSSDYKVIVVGDATMAPYEITNAGGSIEHWNEEPGHTWIKRIAGHFDNMAWLNPVPDDHWDYTSSVCILRDLFEDRMYPLTLKGLEDGMSELSK
;
A
#
# COMPACT_ATOMS: atom_id res chain seq x y z
N ALA A 1 -37.93 -80.66 1.61
CA ALA A 1 -36.63 -80.15 1.86
C ALA A 1 -36.22 -79.16 0.73
N GLU A 2 -36.45 -77.95 0.87
CA GLU A 2 -35.99 -76.92 -0.11
C GLU A 2 -35.23 -75.84 0.64
N ASP A 3 -33.98 -75.70 0.25
CA ASP A 3 -33.04 -74.72 0.87
C ASP A 3 -33.30 -73.34 0.34
N GLY A 4 -33.65 -72.44 1.24
CA GLY A 4 -33.79 -71.02 0.98
C GLY A 4 -32.43 -70.31 0.99
N ILE A 5 -32.01 -69.89 -0.22
CA ILE A 5 -30.82 -69.00 -0.39
C ILE A 5 -31.18 -67.61 0.14
N ARG A 6 -30.55 -67.19 1.21
CA ARG A 6 -30.60 -65.81 1.72
C ARG A 6 -29.71 -64.91 0.85
N ASP A 7 -30.33 -63.96 0.19
CA ASP A 7 -29.61 -62.85 -0.46
C ASP A 7 -28.87 -62.02 0.56
N GLN A 8 -27.56 -61.93 0.44
CA GLN A 8 -26.73 -60.97 1.18
C GLN A 8 -26.80 -59.58 0.52
N PRO A 9 -26.95 -58.51 1.27
CA PRO A 9 -26.92 -57.18 0.70
C PRO A 9 -25.49 -56.85 0.19
N ARG A 10 -25.39 -56.52 -1.09
CA ARG A 10 -24.16 -56.03 -1.69
C ARG A 10 -23.70 -54.77 -1.01
N SER A 11 -22.49 -54.77 -0.46
CA SER A 11 -21.77 -53.62 0.03
C SER A 11 -21.64 -52.57 -1.08
N ARG A 12 -22.33 -51.47 -0.94
CA ARG A 12 -22.08 -50.29 -1.76
C ARG A 12 -20.67 -49.80 -1.47
N GLY A 13 -19.86 -49.80 -2.52
CA GLY A 13 -18.46 -49.44 -2.45
C GLY A 13 -18.26 -48.00 -1.97
N LEU A 14 -17.25 -47.84 -1.12
CA LEU A 14 -16.68 -46.60 -0.63
C LEU A 14 -15.96 -45.76 -1.72
N GLY A 15 -16.36 -45.96 -3.00
CA GLY A 15 -15.66 -45.37 -4.15
C GLY A 15 -16.08 -43.97 -4.57
N ASP A 16 -17.16 -43.40 -4.02
CA ASP A 16 -17.76 -42.18 -4.57
C ASP A 16 -17.55 -40.88 -3.72
N VAL A 17 -16.71 -40.93 -2.70
CA VAL A 17 -16.47 -39.75 -1.84
C VAL A 17 -15.28 -38.89 -2.30
N TYR A 18 -14.47 -39.34 -3.25
CA TYR A 18 -13.41 -38.52 -3.85
C TYR A 18 -13.89 -37.78 -5.10
N LYS A 19 -15.08 -37.17 -5.04
CA LYS A 19 -15.49 -36.21 -6.04
C LYS A 19 -14.75 -34.93 -5.85
N ARG A 20 -13.73 -34.77 -6.68
CA ARG A 20 -13.21 -33.49 -7.21
C ARG A 20 -13.13 -32.36 -6.19
N GLN A 21 -12.05 -32.31 -5.47
CA GLN A 21 -11.47 -31.02 -5.16
C GLN A 21 -11.04 -30.44 -6.52
N ASP A 22 -11.87 -29.55 -7.07
CA ASP A 22 -11.42 -28.65 -8.12
C ASP A 22 -10.33 -27.78 -7.50
N ILE A 23 -9.08 -28.18 -7.72
CA ILE A 23 -7.93 -27.35 -7.43
C ILE A 23 -8.02 -26.20 -8.44
N HIS A 24 -8.65 -25.11 -8.03
CA HIS A 24 -8.54 -23.86 -8.75
C HIS A 24 -7.09 -23.42 -8.62
N MET A 25 -6.30 -23.69 -9.65
CA MET A 25 -4.98 -23.11 -9.81
C MET A 25 -5.20 -21.62 -9.96
N VAL A 26 -4.99 -20.87 -8.87
CA VAL A 26 -4.87 -19.41 -8.93
C VAL A 26 -3.60 -19.15 -9.76
N PRO A 27 -3.67 -18.36 -10.84
CA PRO A 27 -2.48 -18.04 -11.62
C PRO A 27 -1.39 -17.52 -10.68
N GLU A 28 -0.19 -18.07 -10.80
CA GLU A 28 0.95 -17.54 -10.06
C GLU A 28 1.10 -16.06 -10.43
N ARG A 29 1.28 -15.20 -9.42
CA ARG A 29 1.47 -13.76 -9.62
C ARG A 29 2.63 -13.57 -10.60
N SER A 30 2.33 -13.09 -11.78
CA SER A 30 3.32 -12.86 -12.84
C SER A 30 3.99 -11.50 -12.70
N ASN A 31 3.43 -10.60 -11.88
CA ASN A 31 3.96 -9.25 -11.72
C ASN A 31 5.20 -9.26 -10.82
N THR A 32 6.36 -9.06 -11.46
CA THR A 32 7.68 -9.01 -10.81
C THR A 32 8.05 -7.60 -10.37
N VAL A 33 7.19 -6.62 -10.56
CA VAL A 33 7.40 -5.24 -10.13
C VAL A 33 7.53 -5.21 -8.61
N LYS A 34 8.55 -4.50 -8.14
CA LYS A 34 8.85 -4.30 -6.72
C LYS A 34 8.19 -3.01 -6.26
N VAL A 35 7.41 -3.08 -5.19
CA VAL A 35 6.61 -1.94 -4.71
C VAL A 35 6.87 -1.69 -3.23
N ILE A 36 7.07 -0.44 -2.88
CA ILE A 36 7.02 0.07 -1.51
C ILE A 36 5.77 0.94 -1.40
N VAL A 37 4.94 0.68 -0.39
CA VAL A 37 3.77 1.50 -0.09
C VAL A 37 3.98 2.22 1.24
N LEU A 38 3.79 3.52 1.25
CA LEU A 38 3.82 4.37 2.44
C LEU A 38 2.39 4.83 2.74
N PHE A 39 1.83 4.41 3.88
CA PHE A 39 0.47 4.77 4.28
C PHE A 39 0.47 5.86 5.33
N ASP A 40 -0.25 6.94 5.07
CA ASP A 40 -0.59 7.93 6.07
C ASP A 40 -1.61 7.35 7.07
N VAL A 41 -1.33 7.54 8.35
CA VAL A 41 -2.21 7.15 9.47
C VAL A 41 -2.59 8.36 10.33
N GLY A 42 -2.52 9.57 9.79
CA GLY A 42 -3.05 10.77 10.42
C GLY A 42 -4.56 10.66 10.66
N GLY A 43 -5.07 11.37 11.68
CA GLY A 43 -6.49 11.29 12.05
C GLY A 43 -7.44 11.73 10.93
N SER A 44 -7.00 12.56 9.99
CA SER A 44 -7.75 12.92 8.78
C SER A 44 -8.01 11.74 7.85
N MET A 45 -7.20 10.67 7.95
CA MET A 45 -7.35 9.44 7.18
C MET A 45 -8.40 8.48 7.75
N ASP A 46 -8.93 8.68 8.95
CA ASP A 46 -9.92 7.80 9.59
C ASP A 46 -11.13 7.46 8.69
N PRO A 47 -11.73 8.42 7.94
CA PRO A 47 -12.84 8.12 7.03
C PRO A 47 -12.47 7.19 5.88
N TYR A 48 -11.18 7.07 5.57
CA TYR A 48 -10.67 6.34 4.39
C TYR A 48 -10.03 5.00 4.73
N ILE A 49 -10.01 4.57 6.01
CA ILE A 49 -9.38 3.32 6.45
C ILE A 49 -9.85 2.13 5.63
N LYS A 50 -11.18 1.99 5.45
CA LYS A 50 -11.74 0.87 4.67
C LYS A 50 -11.27 0.86 3.22
N LEU A 51 -11.21 2.04 2.59
CA LEU A 51 -10.72 2.18 1.22
C LEU A 51 -9.23 1.81 1.11
N CYS A 52 -8.43 2.21 2.11
CA CYS A 52 -7.01 1.82 2.18
C CYS A 52 -6.84 0.30 2.37
N GLU A 53 -7.68 -0.35 3.17
CA GLU A 53 -7.66 -1.81 3.36
C GLU A 53 -8.01 -2.56 2.07
N GLU A 54 -9.02 -2.09 1.33
CA GLU A 54 -9.41 -2.65 0.03
C GLU A 54 -8.28 -2.49 -0.99
N LEU A 55 -7.68 -1.30 -1.09
CA LEU A 55 -6.52 -1.05 -1.93
C LEU A 55 -5.33 -1.94 -1.55
N PHE A 56 -4.99 -2.01 -0.26
CA PHE A 56 -3.88 -2.82 0.22
C PHE A 56 -4.07 -4.31 -0.12
N SER A 57 -5.30 -4.80 0.03
CA SER A 57 -5.65 -6.16 -0.35
C SER A 57 -5.45 -6.41 -1.84
N ALA A 58 -5.85 -5.46 -2.70
CA ALA A 58 -5.64 -5.54 -4.14
C ALA A 58 -4.15 -5.55 -4.49
N ILE A 59 -3.38 -4.60 -3.95
CA ILE A 59 -1.93 -4.50 -4.15
C ILE A 59 -1.23 -5.78 -3.68
N LYS A 60 -1.58 -6.31 -2.52
CA LYS A 60 -1.00 -7.53 -1.96
C LYS A 60 -1.28 -8.75 -2.81
N THR A 61 -2.40 -8.81 -3.52
CA THR A 61 -2.70 -9.89 -4.45
C THR A 61 -1.97 -9.76 -5.77
N GLU A 62 -1.68 -8.56 -6.22
CA GLU A 62 -1.09 -8.25 -7.52
C GLU A 62 0.44 -8.39 -7.50
N PHE A 63 1.12 -7.84 -6.48
CA PHE A 63 2.58 -7.73 -6.46
C PHE A 63 3.24 -8.82 -5.61
N LYS A 64 4.25 -9.48 -6.20
CA LYS A 64 5.06 -10.52 -5.50
C LYS A 64 6.02 -9.90 -4.49
N HIS A 65 6.58 -8.74 -4.82
CA HIS A 65 7.54 -8.02 -4.00
C HIS A 65 6.91 -6.74 -3.49
N LEU A 66 6.25 -6.85 -2.33
CA LEU A 66 5.57 -5.73 -1.67
C LEU A 66 6.16 -5.50 -0.30
N GLU A 67 6.61 -4.28 -0.05
CA GLU A 67 6.94 -3.75 1.27
C GLU A 67 5.98 -2.61 1.61
N TYR A 68 5.70 -2.41 2.88
CA TYR A 68 4.86 -1.30 3.31
C TYR A 68 5.33 -0.72 4.64
N PHE A 69 5.05 0.56 4.83
CA PHE A 69 5.35 1.31 6.03
C PHE A 69 4.24 2.31 6.29
N TYR A 70 4.18 2.81 7.51
CA TYR A 70 3.26 3.84 7.93
C TYR A 70 4.00 5.11 8.30
N PHE A 71 3.37 6.25 8.06
CA PHE A 71 3.82 7.57 8.49
C PHE A 71 2.63 8.38 9.00
N HIS A 72 2.84 9.59 9.53
CA HIS A 72 1.78 10.46 10.00
C HIS A 72 1.87 11.82 9.31
N ASN A 73 0.82 12.22 8.62
CA ASN A 73 0.65 13.45 7.84
C ASN A 73 1.73 13.64 6.76
N CYS A 74 2.98 13.84 7.17
CA CYS A 74 4.10 14.04 6.28
C CYS A 74 5.24 13.04 6.55
N ILE A 75 6.01 12.70 5.51
CA ILE A 75 7.17 11.82 5.64
C ILE A 75 8.35 12.63 6.16
N TYR A 76 8.95 12.17 7.26
CA TYR A 76 10.14 12.75 7.87
C TYR A 76 11.28 11.72 7.93
N GLU A 77 12.18 11.84 8.90
CA GLU A 77 13.34 10.95 9.06
C GLU A 77 13.01 9.48 9.36
N SER A 78 11.78 9.20 9.83
CA SER A 78 11.38 7.86 10.23
C SER A 78 9.94 7.50 9.86
N VAL A 79 9.73 6.22 9.63
CA VAL A 79 8.45 5.55 9.39
C VAL A 79 8.38 4.31 10.28
N TRP A 80 7.29 3.54 10.25
CA TRP A 80 7.14 2.32 11.06
C TRP A 80 6.34 1.23 10.33
N LYS A 81 6.43 -0.02 10.80
CA LYS A 81 5.65 -1.16 10.27
C LYS A 81 4.43 -1.52 11.09
N ASP A 82 4.40 -1.14 12.35
CA ASP A 82 3.28 -1.40 13.26
C ASP A 82 2.83 -0.09 13.91
N ASN A 83 1.61 0.34 13.58
CA ASN A 83 1.07 1.60 14.09
C ASN A 83 0.88 1.60 15.61
N SER A 84 0.66 0.44 16.23
CA SER A 84 0.57 0.31 17.69
C SER A 84 1.92 0.51 18.40
N ARG A 85 3.03 0.34 17.68
CA ARG A 85 4.41 0.43 18.19
C ARG A 85 5.21 1.59 17.59
N ARG A 86 4.55 2.53 16.94
CA ARG A 86 5.19 3.65 16.23
C ARG A 86 6.20 4.44 17.04
N SER A 87 6.04 4.49 18.37
CA SER A 87 6.98 5.20 19.25
C SER A 87 8.24 4.39 19.60
N GLN A 88 8.22 3.08 19.46
CA GLN A 88 9.26 2.15 19.89
C GLN A 88 10.03 1.52 18.72
N GLU A 89 9.34 1.24 17.62
CA GLU A 89 9.88 0.53 16.47
C GLU A 89 9.89 1.46 15.23
N ARG A 90 10.75 2.48 15.29
CA ARG A 90 10.97 3.39 14.15
C ARG A 90 12.00 2.82 13.20
N ILE A 91 11.75 3.03 11.91
CA ILE A 91 12.66 2.66 10.83
C ILE A 91 13.08 3.96 10.16
N LEU A 92 14.38 4.20 10.07
CA LEU A 92 14.88 5.40 9.41
C LEU A 92 14.60 5.33 7.89
N VAL A 93 14.12 6.43 7.32
CA VAL A 93 13.93 6.54 5.88
C VAL A 93 15.25 6.33 5.14
N GLN A 94 16.38 6.76 5.74
CA GLN A 94 17.69 6.48 5.17
C GLN A 94 18.02 4.99 5.10
N ASP A 95 17.57 4.18 6.06
CA ASP A 95 17.76 2.72 6.02
C ASP A 95 16.93 2.08 4.90
N ILE A 96 15.73 2.61 4.63
CA ILE A 96 14.92 2.19 3.48
C ILE A 96 15.64 2.48 2.17
N ILE A 97 16.16 3.70 2.02
CA ILE A 97 16.93 4.12 0.85
C ILE A 97 18.16 3.22 0.64
N ASN A 98 18.85 2.87 1.72
CA ASN A 98 20.05 2.04 1.65
C ASN A 98 19.73 0.55 1.38
N LYS A 99 18.57 0.07 1.80
CA LYS A 99 18.17 -1.34 1.74
C LYS A 99 17.55 -1.72 0.40
N TYR A 100 16.70 -0.86 -0.14
CA TYR A 100 15.93 -1.14 -1.35
C TYR A 100 16.56 -0.45 -2.56
N SER A 101 16.71 -1.18 -3.66
CA SER A 101 17.27 -0.67 -4.91
C SER A 101 16.33 0.35 -5.59
N SER A 102 16.87 1.21 -6.43
CA SER A 102 16.13 2.28 -7.10
C SER A 102 14.99 1.82 -8.02
N ASP A 103 15.01 0.54 -8.42
CA ASP A 103 13.98 -0.08 -9.27
C ASP A 103 12.64 -0.36 -8.53
N TYR A 104 12.60 -0.17 -7.19
CA TYR A 104 11.35 -0.19 -6.47
C TYR A 104 10.47 1.00 -6.87
N LYS A 105 9.18 0.75 -7.09
CA LYS A 105 8.16 1.78 -7.28
C LYS A 105 7.64 2.20 -5.91
N VAL A 106 7.59 3.50 -5.63
CA VAL A 106 7.09 4.02 -4.35
C VAL A 106 5.69 4.59 -4.54
N ILE A 107 4.74 4.06 -3.79
CA ILE A 107 3.36 4.55 -3.76
C ILE A 107 3.11 5.14 -2.37
N VAL A 108 2.79 6.41 -2.32
CA VAL A 108 2.35 7.07 -1.09
C VAL A 108 0.84 7.14 -1.09
N VAL A 109 0.20 6.77 0.02
CA VAL A 109 -1.25 6.80 0.20
C VAL A 109 -1.57 7.74 1.35
N GLY A 110 -2.31 8.80 1.08
CA GLY A 110 -2.68 9.80 2.09
C GLY A 110 -3.55 10.89 1.50
N ASP A 111 -4.29 11.59 2.36
CA ASP A 111 -5.18 12.68 1.94
C ASP A 111 -4.43 13.98 1.61
N ALA A 112 -3.16 14.03 1.96
CA ALA A 112 -2.31 15.22 1.77
C ALA A 112 -2.85 16.49 2.49
N THR A 113 -3.77 16.31 3.46
CA THR A 113 -4.43 17.40 4.17
C THR A 113 -3.73 17.68 5.50
N MET A 114 -2.77 18.57 5.46
CA MET A 114 -1.98 18.98 6.62
C MET A 114 -1.68 20.48 6.56
N ALA A 115 -1.14 21.03 7.62
CA ALA A 115 -0.68 22.42 7.56
C ALA A 115 0.55 22.54 6.65
N PRO A 116 0.63 23.54 5.75
CA PRO A 116 1.75 23.69 4.82
C PRO A 116 3.12 23.71 5.52
N TYR A 117 3.21 24.21 6.76
CA TYR A 117 4.46 24.24 7.52
C TYR A 117 4.97 22.85 7.90
N GLU A 118 4.10 21.83 7.98
CA GLU A 118 4.51 20.43 8.18
C GLU A 118 5.38 19.95 7.03
N ILE A 119 5.11 20.42 5.81
CA ILE A 119 5.90 20.08 4.63
C ILE A 119 7.16 20.96 4.52
N THR A 120 7.04 22.25 4.86
CA THR A 120 8.04 23.25 4.47
C THR A 120 9.03 23.64 5.57
N ASN A 121 8.73 23.34 6.85
CA ASN A 121 9.51 23.85 7.98
C ASN A 121 10.17 22.73 8.79
N ALA A 122 11.37 23.00 9.29
CA ALA A 122 11.91 22.25 10.41
C ALA A 122 11.02 22.51 11.66
N GLY A 123 10.81 21.47 12.49
CA GLY A 123 9.89 21.54 13.62
C GLY A 123 8.41 21.65 13.21
N GLY A 124 8.07 21.36 11.95
CA GLY A 124 6.71 21.42 11.43
C GLY A 124 5.83 20.23 11.85
N SER A 125 6.41 19.08 12.16
CA SER A 125 5.66 17.92 12.60
C SER A 125 4.87 18.18 13.88
N ILE A 126 3.64 17.72 13.94
CA ILE A 126 2.80 17.83 15.14
C ILE A 126 3.06 16.72 16.16
N GLU A 127 3.75 15.65 15.77
CA GLU A 127 4.02 14.51 16.66
C GLU A 127 5.40 14.57 17.34
N HIS A 128 6.39 15.18 16.70
CA HIS A 128 7.76 15.20 17.22
C HIS A 128 8.52 16.38 16.59
N TRP A 129 9.66 16.73 17.17
CA TRP A 129 10.56 17.68 16.55
C TRP A 129 11.30 17.03 15.38
N ASN A 130 11.06 17.53 14.16
CA ASN A 130 11.81 17.16 12.97
C ASN A 130 12.89 18.20 12.68
N GLU A 131 14.14 17.77 12.53
CA GLU A 131 15.27 18.67 12.25
C GLU A 131 15.22 19.23 10.82
N GLU A 132 14.73 18.44 9.88
CA GLU A 132 14.60 18.81 8.48
C GLU A 132 13.13 18.81 8.05
N PRO A 133 12.74 19.75 7.15
CA PRO A 133 11.39 19.79 6.60
C PRO A 133 10.98 18.51 5.88
N GLY A 134 9.67 18.20 5.87
CA GLY A 134 9.14 17.01 5.18
C GLY A 134 9.49 16.96 3.70
N HIS A 135 9.45 18.11 3.00
CA HIS A 135 9.83 18.15 1.57
C HIS A 135 11.28 17.70 1.31
N THR A 136 12.18 17.87 2.26
CA THR A 136 13.57 17.40 2.13
C THR A 136 13.63 15.88 2.10
N TRP A 137 12.87 15.22 2.95
CA TRP A 137 12.78 13.75 2.99
C TRP A 137 12.08 13.19 1.77
N ILE A 138 10.99 13.81 1.32
CA ILE A 138 10.29 13.42 0.08
C ILE A 138 11.26 13.52 -1.10
N LYS A 139 12.03 14.60 -1.22
CA LYS A 139 13.05 14.75 -2.29
C LYS A 139 14.18 13.74 -2.21
N ARG A 140 14.60 13.31 -1.00
CA ARG A 140 15.60 12.24 -0.85
C ARG A 140 15.07 10.91 -1.35
N ILE A 141 13.82 10.58 -1.02
CA ILE A 141 13.16 9.38 -1.51
C ILE A 141 13.05 9.44 -3.04
N ALA A 142 12.53 10.54 -3.58
CA ALA A 142 12.39 10.76 -5.03
C ALA A 142 13.74 10.78 -5.78
N GLY A 143 14.81 11.20 -5.12
CA GLY A 143 16.17 11.19 -5.69
C GLY A 143 16.83 9.82 -5.73
N HIS A 144 16.29 8.83 -5.00
CA HIS A 144 16.80 7.46 -4.99
C HIS A 144 15.89 6.52 -5.80
N PHE A 145 14.59 6.60 -5.62
CA PHE A 145 13.64 5.79 -6.35
C PHE A 145 13.18 6.53 -7.61
N ASP A 146 13.44 5.95 -8.77
CA ASP A 146 13.16 6.57 -10.08
C ASP A 146 11.68 6.89 -10.28
N ASN A 147 10.81 6.18 -9.57
CA ASN A 147 9.37 6.21 -9.80
C ASN A 147 8.59 6.29 -8.48
N MET A 148 7.95 7.43 -8.27
CA MET A 148 7.11 7.74 -7.10
C MET A 148 5.76 8.30 -7.53
N ALA A 149 4.67 7.86 -6.89
CA ALA A 149 3.31 8.38 -7.10
C ALA A 149 2.58 8.53 -5.76
N TRP A 150 1.60 9.44 -5.72
CA TRP A 150 0.70 9.65 -4.60
C TRP A 150 -0.72 9.21 -4.95
N LEU A 151 -1.36 8.41 -4.09
CA LEU A 151 -2.77 8.06 -4.17
C LEU A 151 -3.54 8.81 -3.09
N ASN A 152 -4.44 9.70 -3.50
CA ASN A 152 -5.19 10.58 -2.62
C ASN A 152 -6.68 10.15 -2.56
N PRO A 153 -7.24 9.87 -1.35
CA PRO A 153 -8.64 9.50 -1.19
C PRO A 153 -9.62 10.68 -1.33
N VAL A 154 -9.14 11.91 -1.22
CA VAL A 154 -9.98 13.11 -1.41
C VAL A 154 -10.30 13.26 -2.89
N PRO A 155 -11.55 13.58 -3.27
CA PRO A 155 -11.92 13.86 -4.67
C PRO A 155 -11.02 14.92 -5.30
N ASP A 156 -10.62 14.69 -6.54
CA ASP A 156 -9.62 15.50 -7.26
C ASP A 156 -10.09 16.94 -7.55
N ASP A 157 -11.41 17.17 -7.65
CA ASP A 157 -12.00 18.47 -7.77
C ASP A 157 -11.80 19.38 -6.53
N HIS A 158 -11.37 18.80 -5.39
CA HIS A 158 -11.05 19.54 -4.17
C HIS A 158 -9.55 19.85 -4.03
N TRP A 159 -8.68 19.25 -4.80
CA TRP A 159 -7.21 19.36 -4.60
C TRP A 159 -6.67 20.77 -4.74
N ASP A 160 -7.18 21.53 -5.70
CA ASP A 160 -6.71 22.90 -5.98
C ASP A 160 -7.07 23.91 -4.86
N TYR A 161 -7.98 23.53 -3.96
CA TYR A 161 -8.40 24.36 -2.84
C TYR A 161 -7.58 24.10 -1.55
N THR A 162 -6.69 23.11 -1.55
CA THR A 162 -5.90 22.71 -0.39
C THR A 162 -4.41 22.97 -0.63
N SER A 163 -3.84 23.94 0.06
CA SER A 163 -2.45 24.38 -0.17
C SER A 163 -1.43 23.25 -0.01
N SER A 164 -1.60 22.36 0.98
CA SER A 164 -0.70 21.23 1.18
C SER A 164 -0.77 20.23 0.03
N VAL A 165 -1.96 19.99 -0.53
CA VAL A 165 -2.15 19.14 -1.72
C VAL A 165 -1.41 19.74 -2.92
N CYS A 166 -1.55 21.05 -3.16
CA CYS A 166 -0.81 21.73 -4.24
C CYS A 166 0.71 21.58 -4.09
N ILE A 167 1.24 21.79 -2.88
CA ILE A 167 2.68 21.64 -2.61
C ILE A 167 3.13 20.20 -2.88
N LEU A 168 2.37 19.20 -2.42
CA LEU A 168 2.73 17.80 -2.62
C LEU A 168 2.61 17.39 -4.09
N ARG A 169 1.60 17.87 -4.82
CA ARG A 169 1.50 17.65 -6.27
C ARG A 169 2.72 18.15 -7.01
N ASP A 170 3.19 19.37 -6.69
CA ASP A 170 4.42 19.91 -7.27
C ASP A 170 5.65 19.04 -6.94
N LEU A 171 5.77 18.57 -5.69
CA LEU A 171 6.86 17.68 -5.26
C LEU A 171 6.84 16.32 -5.95
N PHE A 172 5.66 15.84 -6.33
CA PHE A 172 5.46 14.58 -7.06
C PHE A 172 5.35 14.78 -8.58
N GLU A 173 5.65 15.98 -9.11
CA GLU A 173 5.61 16.29 -10.54
C GLU A 173 4.27 15.92 -11.18
N ASP A 174 3.16 16.33 -10.53
CA ASP A 174 1.78 16.00 -10.87
C ASP A 174 1.42 14.50 -10.86
N ARG A 175 2.29 13.63 -10.34
CA ARG A 175 2.00 12.19 -10.19
C ARG A 175 1.16 11.90 -8.94
N MET A 176 0.04 12.61 -8.80
CA MET A 176 -0.99 12.37 -7.80
C MET A 176 -2.27 11.87 -8.48
N TYR A 177 -2.82 10.76 -7.99
CA TYR A 177 -3.97 10.08 -8.57
C TYR A 177 -5.04 9.83 -7.51
N PRO A 178 -6.33 9.74 -7.88
CA PRO A 178 -7.38 9.34 -6.95
C PRO A 178 -7.12 7.94 -6.38
N LEU A 179 -7.46 7.73 -5.10
CA LEU A 179 -7.34 6.43 -4.43
C LEU A 179 -8.44 5.48 -4.92
N THR A 180 -8.26 4.96 -6.14
CA THR A 180 -9.13 3.99 -6.81
C THR A 180 -8.27 2.93 -7.49
N LEU A 181 -8.86 1.80 -7.89
CA LEU A 181 -8.15 0.80 -8.70
C LEU A 181 -7.62 1.41 -10.00
N LYS A 182 -8.42 2.25 -10.66
CA LYS A 182 -7.99 2.96 -11.87
C LYS A 182 -6.84 3.92 -11.58
N GLY A 183 -6.91 4.71 -10.51
CA GLY A 183 -5.82 5.61 -10.12
C GLY A 183 -4.52 4.86 -9.80
N LEU A 184 -4.63 3.68 -9.20
CA LEU A 184 -3.48 2.78 -9.00
C LEU A 184 -2.92 2.30 -10.35
N GLU A 185 -3.78 1.85 -11.28
CA GLU A 185 -3.37 1.41 -12.62
C GLU A 185 -2.70 2.55 -13.41
N ASP A 186 -3.29 3.74 -13.39
CA ASP A 186 -2.76 4.93 -14.06
C ASP A 186 -1.38 5.31 -13.47
N GLY A 187 -1.27 5.35 -12.13
CA GLY A 187 -0.01 5.57 -11.43
C GLY A 187 1.05 4.52 -11.77
N MET A 188 0.70 3.24 -11.71
CA MET A 188 1.62 2.14 -12.04
C MET A 188 2.05 2.15 -13.51
N SER A 189 1.15 2.51 -14.43
CA SER A 189 1.47 2.65 -15.85
C SER A 189 2.49 3.77 -16.08
N GLU A 190 2.33 4.92 -15.40
CA GLU A 190 3.28 6.02 -15.47
C GLU A 190 4.64 5.61 -14.88
N LEU A 191 4.64 4.92 -13.73
CA LEU A 191 5.85 4.43 -13.07
C LEU A 191 6.58 3.31 -13.85
N SER A 192 6.01 2.81 -14.93
CA SER A 192 6.59 1.71 -15.73
C SER A 192 7.23 2.19 -17.03
N LYS A 193 7.14 3.49 -17.30
CA LYS A 193 7.81 4.14 -18.44
C LYS A 193 9.27 4.46 -18.13
#